data_9ea97d8fc1b592063baaf9c43c2d7ceb
#
_entry.id   9ea97d8fc1b592063baaf9c43c2d7ceb
#
_cell.length_a   1.000
_cell.length_b   1.000
_cell.length_c   1.000
_cell.angle_alpha   90.00
_cell.angle_beta   90.00
_cell.angle_gamma   90.00
#
_symmetry.space_group_name_H-M   'P 1'
#
loop_
_entity.id
_entity.type
_entity.pdbx_description
1 polymer ?
#
loop_
_entity_poly.entity_id
_entity_poly.type
_entity_poly.pdbx_seq_one_letter_code
_entity_poly.pdbx_strand_id
1 'polypeptide(L)'
;IGLPWMKDGKLYNVAAAIKDGELLGLVPKRHLPNYSEFYELRHFNPGPVKPDVVEWGESLIPFGSKILFRCTNIPELVVAAELCEDVWTMDPPSVSHAKAGATVIANCSASDETTGKAGYRETLIAGQSARLVCAYIYANAGEGESTQDLVFGGHDIIAENGNILAESERFKNGMITADIDLYRLKNERRRMTTCQPGAETEDYDYMDFTLNKTELTLKRYIDPAPFVPSNEKERTARCEEILTIQAMGLKKRLAHTGAKSAVVGISGGLDSTLALLITARAFDMLGIPRENILSVTMPCFGTTDRTYNNAVTLTKKLGATLREVNIRKAVSTHFEDIGHDPAIHDVTYENSQARYRTLILMDLANKTNGMVIGTGDMSELALGWATYNGDHMXXXXERVCSEDACPSSCPLLRGYLRRQGPGRCTQRCSRYPGEPGASAAGGRKDLPEDGGPGRTLRASRFLPLLYSPLRLSSGEDLPPGEDRFRGSLRGQGDLQVVKYLLPPVLRTAVQAFLPAGRPEGRICCGFSER
;
A
#
# COMPACT_ATOMS: atom_id res chain seq x y z
N ILE A 1 -16.19 -26.01 -14.49
CA ILE A 1 -17.62 -26.23 -14.69
C ILE A 1 -18.14 -27.21 -13.65
N GLY A 2 -19.34 -26.96 -13.06
CA GLY A 2 -20.00 -27.86 -12.11
C GLY A 2 -20.79 -28.94 -12.84
N LEU A 3 -20.71 -30.19 -12.34
CA LEU A 3 -21.49 -31.29 -12.92
C LEU A 3 -21.60 -32.48 -11.94
N PRO A 4 -22.61 -33.39 -12.10
CA PRO A 4 -22.64 -34.63 -11.35
C PRO A 4 -21.69 -35.67 -11.96
N TRP A 5 -21.02 -36.42 -11.10
CA TRP A 5 -20.06 -37.45 -11.53
C TRP A 5 -20.28 -38.78 -10.77
N MET A 6 -20.37 -39.88 -11.50
CA MET A 6 -20.53 -41.22 -10.92
C MET A 6 -19.16 -41.90 -10.80
N LYS A 7 -18.81 -42.33 -9.59
CA LYS A 7 -17.60 -43.13 -9.33
C LYS A 7 -17.92 -44.23 -8.33
N ASP A 8 -17.60 -45.47 -8.67
CA ASP A 8 -17.78 -46.66 -7.81
C ASP A 8 -19.21 -46.75 -7.24
N GLY A 9 -20.22 -46.50 -8.07
CA GLY A 9 -21.62 -46.57 -7.69
C GLY A 9 -22.10 -45.43 -6.80
N LYS A 10 -21.27 -44.40 -6.58
CA LYS A 10 -21.60 -43.21 -5.78
C LYS A 10 -21.65 -41.97 -6.68
N LEU A 11 -22.59 -41.10 -6.42
CA LEU A 11 -22.75 -39.85 -7.15
C LEU A 11 -22.07 -38.72 -6.37
N TYR A 12 -21.31 -37.87 -7.06
CA TYR A 12 -20.59 -36.73 -6.51
C TYR A 12 -20.97 -35.46 -7.26
N ASN A 13 -21.05 -34.34 -6.55
CA ASN A 13 -21.12 -32.99 -7.10
C ASN A 13 -19.68 -32.54 -7.30
N VAL A 14 -19.25 -32.26 -8.54
CA VAL A 14 -17.84 -31.99 -8.83
C VAL A 14 -17.67 -30.70 -9.63
N ALA A 15 -16.52 -30.05 -9.44
CA ALA A 15 -15.99 -29.05 -10.36
C ALA A 15 -14.99 -29.73 -11.29
N ALA A 16 -15.25 -29.71 -12.59
CA ALA A 16 -14.36 -30.24 -13.62
C ALA A 16 -13.47 -29.13 -14.13
N ALA A 17 -12.15 -29.31 -14.05
CA ALA A 17 -11.16 -28.40 -14.61
C ALA A 17 -10.86 -28.85 -16.05
N ILE A 18 -11.12 -27.98 -17.02
CA ILE A 18 -10.99 -28.30 -18.44
C ILE A 18 -10.10 -27.25 -19.12
N LYS A 19 -9.16 -27.70 -19.94
CA LYS A 19 -8.28 -26.81 -20.72
C LYS A 19 -8.17 -27.33 -22.14
N ASP A 20 -8.55 -26.47 -23.10
CA ASP A 20 -8.48 -26.80 -24.55
C ASP A 20 -9.18 -28.12 -24.92
N GLY A 21 -10.28 -28.42 -24.24
CA GLY A 21 -11.05 -29.64 -24.47
C GLY A 21 -10.57 -30.85 -23.68
N GLU A 22 -9.45 -30.75 -22.97
CA GLU A 22 -8.92 -31.83 -22.11
C GLU A 22 -9.37 -31.65 -20.67
N LEU A 23 -9.81 -32.74 -20.05
CA LEU A 23 -10.20 -32.80 -18.64
C LEU A 23 -8.93 -32.96 -17.80
N LEU A 24 -8.60 -31.95 -16.98
CA LEU A 24 -7.39 -31.93 -16.15
C LEU A 24 -7.62 -32.57 -14.77
N GLY A 25 -8.85 -32.50 -14.25
CA GLY A 25 -9.14 -33.05 -12.92
C GLY A 25 -10.56 -32.80 -12.50
N LEU A 26 -11.01 -33.57 -11.52
CA LEU A 26 -12.36 -33.51 -10.95
C LEU A 26 -12.25 -33.25 -9.45
N VAL A 27 -12.78 -32.10 -9.00
CA VAL A 27 -12.76 -31.69 -7.59
C VAL A 27 -14.16 -31.91 -7.01
N PRO A 28 -14.39 -32.95 -6.22
CA PRO A 28 -15.70 -33.19 -5.60
C PRO A 28 -15.91 -32.29 -4.37
N LYS A 29 -17.15 -31.87 -4.20
CA LYS A 29 -17.61 -31.07 -3.07
C LYS A 29 -17.37 -31.79 -1.75
N ARG A 30 -16.83 -31.08 -0.77
CA ARG A 30 -16.51 -31.64 0.55
C ARG A 30 -17.68 -31.56 1.52
N HIS A 31 -18.35 -30.41 1.54
CA HIS A 31 -19.41 -30.10 2.52
C HIS A 31 -20.75 -30.02 1.81
N LEU A 32 -21.60 -31.02 2.06
CA LEU A 32 -22.91 -31.11 1.44
C LEU A 32 -23.96 -30.58 2.41
N PRO A 33 -24.60 -29.44 2.12
CA PRO A 33 -25.61 -28.90 3.03
C PRO A 33 -26.85 -29.82 3.09
N ASN A 34 -27.34 -30.05 4.29
CA ASN A 34 -28.52 -30.85 4.52
C ASN A 34 -29.33 -30.25 5.68
N TYR A 35 -29.66 -29.00 5.54
CA TYR A 35 -30.40 -28.20 6.52
C TYR A 35 -31.22 -27.15 5.77
N SER A 36 -32.27 -26.64 6.45
CA SER A 36 -33.20 -25.67 5.89
C SER A 36 -33.76 -26.12 4.54
N GLU A 37 -33.56 -25.36 3.49
CA GLU A 37 -33.99 -25.66 2.12
C GLU A 37 -33.08 -26.66 1.39
N PHE A 38 -31.93 -27.01 1.97
CA PHE A 38 -30.94 -27.89 1.31
C PHE A 38 -31.08 -29.34 1.77
N TYR A 39 -31.00 -30.28 0.82
CA TYR A 39 -31.01 -31.70 1.07
C TYR A 39 -30.07 -32.48 0.14
N GLU A 40 -28.88 -31.92 -0.07
CA GLU A 40 -27.89 -32.42 -1.03
C GLU A 40 -27.37 -33.82 -0.68
N LEU A 41 -27.29 -34.13 0.63
CA LEU A 41 -26.88 -35.48 1.11
C LEU A 41 -27.80 -36.60 0.68
N ARG A 42 -29.00 -36.29 0.21
CA ARG A 42 -29.91 -37.32 -0.34
C ARG A 42 -29.39 -37.91 -1.67
N HIS A 43 -28.63 -37.12 -2.40
CA HIS A 43 -28.26 -37.41 -3.77
C HIS A 43 -26.77 -37.62 -3.95
N PHE A 44 -25.95 -36.89 -3.21
CA PHE A 44 -24.50 -36.84 -3.40
C PHE A 44 -23.74 -37.33 -2.18
N ASN A 45 -22.54 -37.83 -2.42
CA ASN A 45 -21.58 -38.25 -1.39
C ASN A 45 -20.51 -37.19 -1.23
N PRO A 46 -20.02 -36.94 0.01
CA PRO A 46 -18.87 -36.06 0.22
C PRO A 46 -17.63 -36.56 -0.52
N GLY A 47 -16.91 -35.69 -1.15
CA GLY A 47 -15.70 -36.03 -1.86
C GLY A 47 -14.58 -36.52 -0.96
N PRO A 48 -13.69 -37.40 -1.43
CA PRO A 48 -12.52 -37.79 -0.66
C PRO A 48 -11.54 -36.62 -0.50
N VAL A 49 -10.86 -36.61 0.64
CA VAL A 49 -9.82 -35.57 0.90
C VAL A 49 -8.60 -35.86 0.03
N LYS A 50 -8.09 -37.08 0.11
CA LYS A 50 -6.93 -37.52 -0.68
C LYS A 50 -7.37 -37.76 -2.11
N PRO A 51 -6.61 -37.28 -3.08
CA PRO A 51 -6.90 -37.59 -4.47
C PRO A 51 -6.82 -39.07 -4.77
N ASP A 52 -7.69 -39.50 -5.65
CA ASP A 52 -7.76 -40.82 -6.27
C ASP A 52 -7.75 -40.56 -7.78
N VAL A 53 -7.98 -41.57 -8.59
CA VAL A 53 -8.05 -41.42 -10.05
C VAL A 53 -9.38 -41.95 -10.59
N VAL A 54 -9.78 -41.42 -11.74
CA VAL A 54 -10.89 -41.92 -12.55
C VAL A 54 -10.40 -42.11 -13.99
N GLU A 55 -10.95 -43.11 -14.66
CA GLU A 55 -10.68 -43.33 -16.09
C GLU A 55 -11.55 -42.40 -16.94
N TRP A 56 -10.95 -41.72 -17.90
CA TRP A 56 -11.63 -40.88 -18.87
C TRP A 56 -11.00 -41.09 -20.23
N GLY A 57 -11.66 -41.91 -21.05
CA GLY A 57 -11.07 -42.37 -22.28
C GLY A 57 -9.82 -43.19 -22.03
N GLU A 58 -8.69 -42.80 -22.59
CA GLU A 58 -7.39 -43.48 -22.39
C GLU A 58 -6.56 -42.85 -21.25
N SER A 59 -7.11 -41.83 -20.57
CA SER A 59 -6.38 -41.07 -19.53
C SER A 59 -6.85 -41.40 -18.13
N LEU A 60 -5.94 -41.28 -17.17
CA LEU A 60 -6.25 -41.31 -15.74
C LEU A 60 -6.29 -39.89 -15.23
N ILE A 61 -7.44 -39.47 -14.70
CA ILE A 61 -7.72 -38.11 -14.27
C ILE A 61 -7.76 -38.08 -12.75
N PRO A 62 -7.09 -37.15 -12.07
CA PRO A 62 -7.18 -37.06 -10.61
C PRO A 62 -8.59 -36.65 -10.16
N PHE A 63 -9.03 -37.28 -9.08
CA PHE A 63 -10.35 -37.09 -8.47
C PHE A 63 -10.17 -36.92 -6.96
N GLY A 64 -10.43 -35.72 -6.43
CA GLY A 64 -10.31 -35.43 -5.01
C GLY A 64 -10.29 -33.94 -4.73
N SER A 65 -10.42 -33.57 -3.46
CA SER A 65 -10.44 -32.16 -3.10
C SER A 65 -9.04 -31.51 -3.11
N LYS A 66 -7.98 -32.30 -2.88
CA LYS A 66 -6.60 -31.78 -2.81
C LYS A 66 -5.89 -31.85 -4.17
N ILE A 67 -6.39 -31.09 -5.14
CA ILE A 67 -5.78 -30.98 -6.47
C ILE A 67 -5.46 -29.51 -6.73
N LEU A 68 -4.22 -29.25 -7.19
CA LEU A 68 -3.79 -27.90 -7.64
C LEU A 68 -3.44 -27.94 -9.12
N PHE A 69 -3.95 -26.97 -9.86
CA PHE A 69 -3.68 -26.79 -11.28
C PHE A 69 -2.63 -25.69 -11.44
N ARG A 70 -1.40 -26.07 -11.87
CA ARG A 70 -0.25 -25.17 -11.93
C ARG A 70 0.02 -24.75 -13.38
N CYS A 71 0.10 -23.45 -13.60
CA CYS A 71 0.50 -22.92 -14.91
C CYS A 71 2.04 -22.89 -15.00
N THR A 72 2.63 -23.78 -15.80
CA THR A 72 4.09 -23.95 -15.84
C THR A 72 4.82 -22.77 -16.43
N ASN A 73 4.17 -22.02 -17.35
CA ASN A 73 4.78 -20.82 -17.95
C ASN A 73 4.37 -19.50 -17.26
N ILE A 74 3.52 -19.57 -16.22
CA ILE A 74 3.20 -18.47 -15.31
C ILE A 74 3.22 -19.06 -13.90
N PRO A 75 4.40 -19.23 -13.29
CA PRO A 75 4.52 -19.97 -12.02
C PRO A 75 3.73 -19.38 -10.85
N GLU A 76 3.34 -18.09 -10.95
CA GLU A 76 2.52 -17.42 -9.95
C GLU A 76 1.04 -17.81 -10.06
N LEU A 77 0.63 -18.45 -11.16
CA LEU A 77 -0.76 -18.89 -11.38
C LEU A 77 -0.91 -20.34 -10.94
N VAL A 78 -1.48 -20.53 -9.76
CA VAL A 78 -1.84 -21.84 -9.23
C VAL A 78 -3.32 -21.78 -8.85
N VAL A 79 -4.13 -22.57 -9.53
CA VAL A 79 -5.59 -22.57 -9.37
C VAL A 79 -6.02 -23.77 -8.52
N ALA A 80 -6.98 -23.56 -7.64
CA ALA A 80 -7.70 -24.61 -6.92
C ALA A 80 -9.20 -24.37 -7.03
N ALA A 81 -9.98 -25.43 -6.84
CA ALA A 81 -11.43 -25.33 -6.88
C ALA A 81 -12.06 -25.80 -5.56
N GLU A 82 -13.19 -25.19 -5.20
CA GLU A 82 -14.10 -25.66 -4.16
C GLU A 82 -15.53 -25.39 -4.61
N LEU A 83 -16.53 -25.94 -3.96
CA LEU A 83 -17.91 -25.83 -4.45
C LEU A 83 -18.86 -25.30 -3.39
N CYS A 84 -19.52 -24.21 -3.71
CA CYS A 84 -20.68 -23.66 -3.02
C CYS A 84 -20.50 -23.65 -1.49
N GLU A 85 -21.15 -24.57 -0.77
CA GLU A 85 -21.13 -24.70 0.69
C GLU A 85 -19.72 -24.76 1.28
N ASP A 86 -18.76 -25.24 0.51
CA ASP A 86 -17.37 -25.36 1.01
C ASP A 86 -16.85 -24.02 1.58
N VAL A 87 -17.19 -22.87 0.96
CA VAL A 87 -16.71 -21.57 1.45
C VAL A 87 -17.50 -21.07 2.68
N TRP A 88 -18.70 -21.62 2.92
CA TRP A 88 -19.56 -21.18 4.03
C TRP A 88 -19.22 -21.89 5.34
N THR A 89 -18.43 -22.95 5.30
CA THR A 89 -18.04 -23.72 6.49
C THR A 89 -16.98 -23.02 7.33
N MET A 90 -16.79 -23.47 8.57
CA MET A 90 -15.76 -22.91 9.47
C MET A 90 -14.34 -23.17 8.96
N ASP A 91 -14.13 -24.26 8.22
CA ASP A 91 -12.83 -24.66 7.68
C ASP A 91 -12.97 -24.96 6.18
N PRO A 92 -13.02 -23.92 5.35
CA PRO A 92 -13.15 -24.10 3.90
C PRO A 92 -11.92 -24.79 3.30
N PRO A 93 -12.07 -25.67 2.29
CA PRO A 93 -10.93 -26.29 1.59
C PRO A 93 -9.92 -25.27 1.04
N SER A 94 -10.39 -24.07 0.64
CA SER A 94 -9.53 -22.98 0.15
C SER A 94 -8.44 -22.58 1.15
N VAL A 95 -8.63 -22.81 2.45
CA VAL A 95 -7.58 -22.56 3.47
C VAL A 95 -6.37 -23.48 3.21
N SER A 96 -6.63 -24.78 3.09
CA SER A 96 -5.57 -25.76 2.77
C SER A 96 -4.98 -25.52 1.38
N HIS A 97 -5.83 -25.16 0.39
CA HIS A 97 -5.38 -24.85 -0.98
C HIS A 97 -4.39 -23.68 -0.99
N ALA A 98 -4.71 -22.59 -0.26
CA ALA A 98 -3.83 -21.43 -0.18
C ALA A 98 -2.51 -21.75 0.52
N LYS A 99 -2.55 -22.56 1.59
CA LYS A 99 -1.35 -23.07 2.28
C LYS A 99 -0.50 -23.95 1.36
N ALA A 100 -1.14 -24.75 0.50
CA ALA A 100 -0.44 -25.59 -0.49
C ALA A 100 0.09 -24.77 -1.69
N GLY A 101 -0.29 -23.50 -1.80
CA GLY A 101 0.28 -22.59 -2.79
C GLY A 101 -0.71 -21.98 -3.79
N ALA A 102 -1.99 -22.33 -3.71
CA ALA A 102 -2.99 -21.76 -4.62
C ALA A 102 -3.04 -20.24 -4.51
N THR A 103 -3.01 -19.55 -5.65
CA THR A 103 -3.12 -18.09 -5.74
C THR A 103 -4.49 -17.65 -6.28
N VAL A 104 -5.21 -18.58 -6.92
CA VAL A 104 -6.56 -18.35 -7.44
C VAL A 104 -7.45 -19.50 -6.95
N ILE A 105 -8.56 -19.15 -6.30
CA ILE A 105 -9.60 -20.10 -5.88
C ILE A 105 -10.81 -19.88 -6.78
N ALA A 106 -11.30 -20.94 -7.38
CA ALA A 106 -12.52 -20.94 -8.19
C ALA A 106 -13.62 -21.69 -7.45
N ASN A 107 -14.77 -21.07 -7.23
CA ASN A 107 -15.91 -21.67 -6.55
C ASN A 107 -17.10 -21.73 -7.51
N CYS A 108 -17.52 -22.97 -7.83
CA CYS A 108 -18.74 -23.21 -8.60
C CYS A 108 -19.91 -23.35 -7.62
N SER A 109 -20.85 -22.42 -7.68
CA SER A 109 -21.91 -22.29 -6.68
C SER A 109 -23.29 -22.39 -7.30
N ALA A 110 -24.23 -22.92 -6.52
CA ALA A 110 -25.66 -22.78 -6.74
C ALA A 110 -26.27 -22.33 -5.40
N SER A 111 -25.92 -21.11 -5.00
CA SER A 111 -26.39 -20.50 -3.76
C SER A 111 -27.66 -19.70 -4.05
N ASP A 112 -28.73 -20.03 -3.37
CA ASP A 112 -30.02 -19.39 -3.50
C ASP A 112 -29.98 -17.94 -3.01
N GLU A 113 -30.99 -17.17 -3.38
CA GLU A 113 -31.18 -15.79 -2.93
C GLU A 113 -32.24 -15.71 -1.83
N THR A 114 -31.83 -15.18 -0.68
CA THR A 114 -32.73 -14.74 0.38
C THR A 114 -32.44 -13.28 0.70
N THR A 115 -33.38 -12.61 1.37
CA THR A 115 -33.24 -11.19 1.69
C THR A 115 -31.97 -10.94 2.54
N GLY A 116 -31.07 -10.12 2.05
CA GLY A 116 -29.83 -9.74 2.74
C GLY A 116 -28.64 -10.67 2.48
N LYS A 117 -28.83 -11.83 1.85
CA LYS A 117 -27.78 -12.82 1.63
C LYS A 117 -26.68 -12.31 0.69
N ALA A 118 -27.03 -11.44 -0.28
CA ALA A 118 -26.05 -10.88 -1.22
C ALA A 118 -24.93 -10.11 -0.50
N GLY A 119 -25.29 -9.20 0.42
CA GLY A 119 -24.27 -8.45 1.19
C GLY A 119 -23.41 -9.34 2.09
N TYR A 120 -24.02 -10.41 2.63
CA TYR A 120 -23.25 -11.41 3.38
C TYR A 120 -22.26 -12.14 2.46
N ARG A 121 -22.71 -12.55 1.26
CA ARG A 121 -21.87 -13.22 0.25
C ARG A 121 -20.69 -12.34 -0.16
N GLU A 122 -20.92 -11.05 -0.44
CA GLU A 122 -19.86 -10.07 -0.72
C GLU A 122 -18.81 -10.04 0.39
N THR A 123 -19.29 -9.90 1.63
CA THR A 123 -18.42 -9.86 2.82
C THR A 123 -17.61 -11.16 2.96
N LEU A 124 -18.25 -12.30 2.76
CA LEU A 124 -17.62 -13.61 2.87
C LEU A 124 -16.53 -13.80 1.82
N ILE A 125 -16.84 -13.52 0.56
CA ILE A 125 -15.89 -13.73 -0.56
C ILE A 125 -14.72 -12.73 -0.47
N ALA A 126 -15.01 -11.46 -0.21
CA ALA A 126 -13.96 -10.46 0.01
C ALA A 126 -13.08 -10.84 1.21
N GLY A 127 -13.71 -11.23 2.33
CA GLY A 127 -13.01 -11.64 3.54
C GLY A 127 -12.13 -12.88 3.33
N GLN A 128 -12.64 -13.88 2.60
CA GLN A 128 -11.87 -15.10 2.28
C GLN A 128 -10.67 -14.77 1.39
N SER A 129 -10.86 -13.95 0.35
CA SER A 129 -9.76 -13.54 -0.53
C SER A 129 -8.68 -12.76 0.25
N ALA A 130 -9.08 -11.90 1.21
CA ALA A 130 -8.17 -11.14 2.07
C ALA A 130 -7.38 -12.07 3.00
N ARG A 131 -8.10 -12.97 3.70
CA ARG A 131 -7.48 -13.88 4.67
C ARG A 131 -6.45 -14.80 4.02
N LEU A 132 -6.72 -15.25 2.79
CA LEU A 132 -5.86 -16.19 2.06
C LEU A 132 -4.85 -15.47 1.16
N VAL A 133 -4.94 -14.15 1.04
CA VAL A 133 -4.13 -13.33 0.12
C VAL A 133 -4.15 -13.97 -1.28
N CYS A 134 -5.35 -14.12 -1.83
CA CYS A 134 -5.56 -14.79 -3.13
C CYS A 134 -6.59 -14.03 -3.96
N ALA A 135 -6.70 -14.42 -5.23
CA ALA A 135 -7.88 -14.11 -6.03
C ALA A 135 -8.94 -15.17 -5.73
N TYR A 136 -10.18 -14.74 -5.56
CA TYR A 136 -11.31 -15.62 -5.34
C TYR A 136 -12.37 -15.36 -6.40
N ILE A 137 -12.70 -16.37 -7.18
CA ILE A 137 -13.67 -16.30 -8.27
C ILE A 137 -14.89 -17.14 -7.84
N TYR A 138 -15.99 -16.46 -7.61
CA TYR A 138 -17.26 -17.08 -7.20
C TYR A 138 -18.24 -16.98 -8.36
N ALA A 139 -18.59 -18.11 -8.93
CA ALA A 139 -19.54 -18.19 -10.06
C ALA A 139 -20.82 -18.87 -9.57
N ASN A 140 -21.94 -18.16 -9.62
CA ASN A 140 -23.21 -18.59 -9.03
C ASN A 140 -24.27 -18.91 -10.08
N ALA A 141 -25.09 -19.90 -9.81
CA ALA A 141 -26.26 -20.24 -10.61
C ALA A 141 -27.19 -19.04 -10.78
N GLY A 142 -27.74 -18.86 -11.95
CA GLY A 142 -28.62 -17.75 -12.28
C GLY A 142 -29.93 -18.17 -12.95
N GLU A 143 -30.48 -17.28 -13.76
CA GLU A 143 -31.71 -17.52 -14.50
C GLU A 143 -31.57 -18.74 -15.41
N GLY A 144 -32.50 -19.63 -15.36
CA GLY A 144 -32.50 -20.87 -16.15
C GLY A 144 -32.20 -22.11 -15.31
N GLU A 145 -31.66 -21.92 -14.10
CA GLU A 145 -31.51 -23.04 -13.17
C GLU A 145 -32.87 -23.50 -12.66
N SER A 146 -32.98 -24.81 -12.43
CA SER A 146 -34.19 -25.40 -11.87
C SER A 146 -34.49 -24.83 -10.48
N THR A 147 -35.69 -24.34 -10.31
CA THR A 147 -36.17 -23.89 -9.00
C THR A 147 -37.20 -24.88 -8.47
N GLN A 148 -37.18 -25.12 -7.20
CA GLN A 148 -38.22 -25.84 -6.48
C GLN A 148 -38.62 -24.99 -5.31
N ASP A 149 -37.84 -25.02 -4.26
CA ASP A 149 -37.99 -24.13 -3.10
C ASP A 149 -37.00 -22.95 -3.18
N LEU A 150 -36.15 -22.90 -4.22
CA LEU A 150 -35.01 -21.99 -4.33
C LEU A 150 -35.16 -21.03 -5.49
N VAL A 151 -34.56 -19.84 -5.35
CA VAL A 151 -34.40 -18.88 -6.44
C VAL A 151 -32.92 -18.54 -6.55
N PHE A 152 -32.36 -18.55 -7.75
CA PHE A 152 -30.94 -18.27 -7.99
C PHE A 152 -30.77 -16.89 -8.60
N GLY A 153 -29.81 -16.13 -8.09
CA GLY A 153 -29.61 -14.75 -8.46
C GLY A 153 -28.51 -14.48 -9.47
N GLY A 154 -27.68 -15.47 -9.80
CA GLY A 154 -26.54 -15.25 -10.68
C GLY A 154 -25.55 -14.24 -10.13
N HIS A 155 -25.34 -14.22 -8.83
CA HIS A 155 -24.49 -13.25 -8.15
C HIS A 155 -23.03 -13.71 -8.20
N ASP A 156 -22.33 -13.39 -9.29
CA ASP A 156 -20.92 -13.70 -9.50
C ASP A 156 -20.03 -12.62 -8.88
N ILE A 157 -18.91 -13.00 -8.31
CA ILE A 157 -17.98 -12.09 -7.65
C ILE A 157 -16.55 -12.50 -7.98
N ILE A 158 -15.72 -11.54 -8.38
CA ILE A 158 -14.26 -11.71 -8.48
C ILE A 158 -13.61 -10.78 -7.45
N ALA A 159 -12.94 -11.35 -6.47
CA ALA A 159 -12.24 -10.59 -5.42
C ALA A 159 -10.74 -10.89 -5.45
N GLU A 160 -9.92 -9.91 -5.05
CA GLU A 160 -8.47 -10.05 -4.93
C GLU A 160 -8.02 -9.39 -3.64
N ASN A 161 -7.47 -10.17 -2.73
CA ASN A 161 -6.90 -9.67 -1.47
C ASN A 161 -7.83 -8.67 -0.75
N GLY A 162 -9.12 -9.03 -0.64
CA GLY A 162 -10.12 -8.25 0.08
C GLY A 162 -10.87 -7.22 -0.76
N ASN A 163 -10.45 -6.97 -1.98
CA ASN A 163 -11.10 -5.99 -2.85
C ASN A 163 -11.95 -6.71 -3.90
N ILE A 164 -13.19 -6.31 -4.05
CA ILE A 164 -14.05 -6.79 -5.12
C ILE A 164 -13.63 -6.07 -6.40
N LEU A 165 -13.18 -6.83 -7.40
CA LEU A 165 -12.74 -6.31 -8.69
C LEU A 165 -13.88 -6.26 -9.70
N ALA A 166 -14.80 -7.22 -9.62
CA ALA A 166 -15.96 -7.28 -10.50
C ALA A 166 -17.09 -8.01 -9.79
N GLU A 167 -18.31 -7.59 -10.07
CA GLU A 167 -19.53 -8.14 -9.48
C GLU A 167 -20.63 -8.10 -10.55
N SER A 168 -21.41 -9.17 -10.66
CA SER A 168 -22.52 -9.23 -11.61
C SER A 168 -23.76 -8.52 -11.06
N GLU A 169 -24.61 -8.07 -11.96
CA GLU A 169 -25.95 -7.61 -11.59
C GLU A 169 -26.83 -8.84 -11.32
N ARG A 170 -27.44 -8.87 -10.14
CA ARG A 170 -28.29 -10.00 -9.72
C ARG A 170 -29.52 -10.12 -10.59
N PHE A 171 -29.97 -11.36 -10.77
CA PHE A 171 -31.17 -11.73 -11.54
C PHE A 171 -31.03 -11.43 -13.04
N LYS A 172 -29.78 -11.40 -13.51
CA LYS A 172 -29.43 -11.28 -14.93
C LYS A 172 -28.30 -12.24 -15.26
N ASN A 173 -28.40 -12.89 -16.39
CA ASN A 173 -27.31 -13.73 -16.90
C ASN A 173 -26.26 -12.85 -17.60
N GLY A 174 -25.00 -13.18 -17.40
CA GLY A 174 -23.92 -12.42 -17.99
C GLY A 174 -22.56 -13.01 -17.67
N MET A 175 -21.53 -12.28 -18.07
CA MET A 175 -20.14 -12.67 -17.78
C MET A 175 -19.41 -11.46 -17.21
N ILE A 176 -18.74 -11.65 -16.09
CA ILE A 176 -17.86 -10.64 -15.51
C ILE A 176 -16.40 -11.04 -15.74
N THR A 177 -15.54 -10.04 -15.89
CA THR A 177 -14.11 -10.26 -16.08
C THR A 177 -13.30 -9.26 -15.22
N ALA A 178 -12.13 -9.68 -14.77
CA ALA A 178 -11.22 -8.81 -14.02
C ALA A 178 -9.77 -9.19 -14.29
N ASP A 179 -8.88 -8.22 -14.20
CA ASP A 179 -7.43 -8.44 -14.28
C ASP A 179 -6.89 -8.73 -12.87
N ILE A 180 -6.30 -9.90 -12.68
CA ILE A 180 -5.72 -10.34 -11.40
C ILE A 180 -4.22 -10.02 -11.41
N ASP A 181 -3.73 -9.37 -10.35
CA ASP A 181 -2.31 -9.04 -10.18
C ASP A 181 -1.61 -10.14 -9.35
N LEU A 182 -1.18 -11.20 -10.01
CA LEU A 182 -0.52 -12.35 -9.36
C LEU A 182 0.78 -11.96 -8.66
N TYR A 183 1.54 -11.00 -9.23
CA TYR A 183 2.78 -10.52 -8.61
C TYR A 183 2.51 -9.75 -7.31
N ARG A 184 1.44 -8.98 -7.28
CA ARG A 184 1.00 -8.31 -6.05
C ARG A 184 0.66 -9.33 -4.96
N LEU A 185 -0.13 -10.36 -5.31
CA LEU A 185 -0.49 -11.43 -4.36
C LEU A 185 0.76 -12.13 -3.81
N LYS A 186 1.70 -12.48 -4.68
CA LYS A 186 2.98 -13.10 -4.30
C LYS A 186 3.78 -12.20 -3.36
N ASN A 187 3.85 -10.90 -3.66
CA ASN A 187 4.58 -9.93 -2.83
C ASN A 187 3.94 -9.75 -1.46
N GLU A 188 2.60 -9.67 -1.40
CA GLU A 188 1.89 -9.55 -0.13
C GLU A 188 2.12 -10.78 0.75
N ARG A 189 2.01 -11.99 0.18
CA ARG A 189 2.32 -13.24 0.90
C ARG A 189 3.76 -13.25 1.42
N ARG A 190 4.73 -12.81 0.61
CA ARG A 190 6.15 -12.76 1.00
C ARG A 190 6.39 -11.80 2.18
N ARG A 191 5.63 -10.71 2.24
CA ARG A 191 5.74 -9.72 3.33
C ARG A 191 5.13 -10.23 4.63
N MET A 192 4.15 -11.10 4.55
CA MET A 192 3.45 -11.66 5.71
C MET A 192 4.22 -12.90 6.20
N THR A 193 5.03 -12.74 7.23
CA THR A 193 5.84 -13.84 7.78
C THR A 193 4.99 -15.00 8.33
N THR A 194 3.71 -14.73 8.60
CA THR A 194 2.75 -15.74 9.04
C THR A 194 2.06 -16.46 7.89
N CYS A 195 2.25 -15.98 6.64
CA CYS A 195 1.73 -16.63 5.43
C CYS A 195 2.87 -17.41 4.78
N GLN A 196 2.88 -18.71 4.95
CA GLN A 196 3.94 -19.59 4.42
C GLN A 196 3.35 -20.61 3.44
N PRO A 197 3.14 -20.22 2.17
CA PRO A 197 2.65 -21.17 1.16
C PRO A 197 3.65 -22.31 0.95
N GLY A 198 3.14 -23.49 0.70
CA GLY A 198 3.94 -24.70 0.52
C GLY A 198 4.20 -25.48 1.79
N ALA A 199 3.68 -25.01 2.94
CA ALA A 199 3.86 -25.70 4.22
C ALA A 199 3.00 -26.97 4.35
N GLU A 200 1.90 -27.07 3.59
CA GLU A 200 0.97 -28.19 3.63
C GLU A 200 0.79 -28.78 2.22
N THR A 201 1.85 -29.36 1.67
CA THR A 201 1.83 -29.94 0.32
C THR A 201 1.60 -31.45 0.33
N GLU A 202 1.66 -32.08 1.49
CA GLU A 202 1.39 -33.53 1.62
C GLU A 202 -0.06 -33.83 1.19
N ASP A 203 -0.24 -34.92 0.48
CA ASP A 203 -1.52 -35.36 -0.05
C ASP A 203 -2.11 -34.51 -1.19
N TYR A 204 -1.35 -33.56 -1.76
CA TYR A 204 -1.81 -32.79 -2.93
C TYR A 204 -1.31 -33.38 -4.23
N ASP A 205 -2.22 -33.56 -5.19
CA ASP A 205 -1.87 -33.85 -6.58
C ASP A 205 -1.74 -32.52 -7.36
N TYR A 206 -0.82 -32.52 -8.30
CA TYR A 206 -0.53 -31.34 -9.13
C TYR A 206 -0.77 -31.68 -10.60
N MET A 207 -1.64 -30.90 -11.23
CA MET A 207 -1.90 -30.99 -12.67
C MET A 207 -1.34 -29.75 -13.37
N ASP A 208 -0.38 -29.98 -14.25
CA ASP A 208 0.31 -28.90 -14.93
C ASP A 208 -0.42 -28.53 -16.24
N PHE A 209 -0.47 -27.24 -16.53
CA PHE A 209 -1.02 -26.73 -17.78
C PHE A 209 -0.21 -25.51 -18.25
N THR A 210 -0.44 -25.08 -19.48
CA THR A 210 0.18 -23.86 -20.04
C THR A 210 -0.89 -22.91 -20.57
N LEU A 211 -0.57 -21.62 -20.58
CA LEU A 211 -1.41 -20.60 -21.21
C LEU A 211 -0.61 -19.90 -22.31
N ASN A 212 -1.29 -19.58 -23.40
CA ASN A 212 -0.69 -18.74 -24.43
C ASN A 212 -0.55 -17.32 -23.89
N LYS A 213 0.69 -16.84 -23.83
CA LYS A 213 0.94 -15.45 -23.42
C LYS A 213 0.54 -14.51 -24.56
N THR A 214 -0.40 -13.63 -24.27
CA THR A 214 -0.87 -12.61 -25.21
C THR A 214 -0.63 -11.24 -24.61
N GLU A 215 -0.43 -10.25 -25.45
CA GLU A 215 -0.41 -8.86 -24.99
C GLU A 215 -1.79 -8.50 -24.44
N LEU A 216 -1.81 -8.03 -23.22
CA LEU A 216 -3.04 -7.65 -22.54
C LEU A 216 -3.12 -6.13 -22.43
N THR A 217 -4.27 -5.58 -22.75
CA THR A 217 -4.61 -4.20 -22.39
C THR A 217 -5.28 -4.25 -21.03
N LEU A 218 -4.66 -3.63 -20.04
CA LEU A 218 -5.21 -3.62 -18.69
C LEU A 218 -6.55 -2.88 -18.65
N LYS A 219 -7.58 -3.58 -18.20
CA LYS A 219 -8.91 -3.02 -17.95
C LYS A 219 -9.06 -2.59 -16.49
N ARG A 220 -8.18 -3.09 -15.64
CA ARG A 220 -8.20 -2.80 -14.20
C ARG A 220 -7.98 -1.30 -13.95
N TYR A 221 -8.88 -0.70 -13.18
CA TYR A 221 -8.70 0.68 -12.72
C TYR A 221 -7.50 0.74 -11.76
N ILE A 222 -6.56 1.63 -12.06
CA ILE A 222 -5.41 1.90 -11.20
C ILE A 222 -5.56 3.36 -10.74
N ASP A 223 -5.74 3.53 -9.43
CA ASP A 223 -5.94 4.86 -8.86
C ASP A 223 -4.65 5.69 -8.99
N PRO A 224 -4.69 6.84 -9.69
CA PRO A 224 -3.52 7.72 -9.78
C PRO A 224 -3.21 8.44 -8.46
N ALA A 225 -4.12 8.41 -7.48
CA ALA A 225 -3.94 9.01 -6.15
C ALA A 225 -4.32 8.00 -5.05
N PRO A 226 -3.59 6.86 -4.94
CA PRO A 226 -4.04 5.73 -4.11
C PRO A 226 -4.09 6.04 -2.61
N PHE A 227 -3.45 7.11 -2.15
CA PHE A 227 -3.43 7.49 -0.74
C PHE A 227 -4.57 8.44 -0.37
N VAL A 228 -5.28 8.99 -1.37
CA VAL A 228 -6.28 10.05 -1.16
C VAL A 228 -7.64 9.56 -1.67
N PRO A 229 -8.56 9.15 -0.79
CA PRO A 229 -9.89 8.72 -1.22
C PRO A 229 -10.59 9.81 -2.03
N SER A 230 -11.20 9.44 -3.14
CA SER A 230 -11.97 10.35 -3.98
C SER A 230 -13.26 10.81 -3.27
N ASN A 231 -13.85 9.92 -2.49
CA ASN A 231 -15.06 10.20 -1.69
C ASN A 231 -14.72 11.14 -0.53
N GLU A 232 -15.39 12.28 -0.44
CA GLU A 232 -15.14 13.30 0.59
C GLU A 232 -15.35 12.79 2.02
N LYS A 233 -16.37 11.98 2.24
CA LYS A 233 -16.68 11.40 3.56
C LYS A 233 -15.58 10.44 4.02
N GLU A 234 -15.16 9.55 3.14
CA GLU A 234 -14.04 8.61 3.40
C GLU A 234 -12.73 9.36 3.61
N ARG A 235 -12.47 10.36 2.77
CA ARG A 235 -11.27 11.21 2.90
C ARG A 235 -11.23 11.91 4.24
N THR A 236 -12.36 12.48 4.68
CA THR A 236 -12.48 13.15 5.99
C THR A 236 -12.22 12.17 7.14
N ALA A 237 -12.83 10.98 7.08
CA ALA A 237 -12.65 9.94 8.10
C ALA A 237 -11.19 9.47 8.15
N ARG A 238 -10.57 9.22 7.00
CA ARG A 238 -9.18 8.81 6.90
C ARG A 238 -8.22 9.88 7.42
N CYS A 239 -8.45 11.15 7.08
CA CYS A 239 -7.62 12.26 7.58
C CYS A 239 -7.69 12.37 9.09
N GLU A 240 -8.89 12.29 9.67
CA GLU A 240 -9.06 12.33 11.13
C GLU A 240 -8.37 11.13 11.81
N GLU A 241 -8.46 9.97 11.20
CA GLU A 241 -7.77 8.75 11.69
C GLU A 241 -6.24 8.96 11.68
N ILE A 242 -5.68 9.45 10.57
CA ILE A 242 -4.24 9.71 10.44
C ILE A 242 -3.77 10.69 11.53
N LEU A 243 -4.47 11.82 11.67
CA LEU A 243 -4.13 12.84 12.67
C LEU A 243 -4.21 12.28 14.09
N THR A 244 -5.19 11.42 14.34
CA THR A 244 -5.36 10.80 15.66
C THR A 244 -4.25 9.79 15.94
N ILE A 245 -3.91 8.93 14.97
CA ILE A 245 -2.82 7.94 15.12
C ILE A 245 -1.51 8.66 15.44
N GLN A 246 -1.18 9.70 14.68
CA GLN A 246 0.06 10.47 14.88
C GLN A 246 0.07 11.18 16.24
N ALA A 247 -1.03 11.85 16.60
CA ALA A 247 -1.13 12.57 17.88
C ALA A 247 -1.07 11.61 19.08
N MET A 248 -1.71 10.44 18.99
CA MET A 248 -1.67 9.42 20.05
C MET A 248 -0.27 8.83 20.22
N GLY A 249 0.43 8.58 19.12
CA GLY A 249 1.82 8.11 19.15
C GLY A 249 2.72 9.13 19.84
N LEU A 250 2.62 10.39 19.46
CA LEU A 250 3.39 11.48 20.07
C LEU A 250 3.03 11.69 21.55
N LYS A 251 1.74 11.68 21.86
CA LYS A 251 1.22 11.77 23.23
C LYS A 251 1.88 10.72 24.13
N LYS A 252 1.92 9.46 23.65
CA LYS A 252 2.51 8.36 24.43
C LYS A 252 4.01 8.59 24.70
N ARG A 253 4.75 9.04 23.68
CA ARG A 253 6.20 9.31 23.82
C ARG A 253 6.46 10.45 24.81
N LEU A 254 5.74 11.57 24.65
CA LEU A 254 5.87 12.72 25.57
C LEU A 254 5.57 12.34 27.02
N ALA A 255 4.49 11.60 27.24
CA ALA A 255 4.10 11.14 28.57
C ALA A 255 5.14 10.18 29.18
N HIS A 256 5.65 9.23 28.35
CA HIS A 256 6.61 8.21 28.80
C HIS A 256 7.96 8.83 29.20
N THR A 257 8.45 9.79 28.38
CA THR A 257 9.74 10.44 28.65
C THR A 257 9.64 11.54 29.72
N GLY A 258 8.44 11.96 30.08
CA GLY A 258 8.24 13.10 30.97
C GLY A 258 8.69 14.43 30.38
N ALA A 259 8.75 14.51 29.04
CA ALA A 259 9.19 15.72 28.33
C ALA A 259 8.27 16.89 28.67
N LYS A 260 8.86 18.03 29.02
CA LYS A 260 8.12 19.25 29.40
C LYS A 260 7.84 20.15 28.22
N SER A 261 8.56 19.96 27.13
CA SER A 261 8.43 20.76 25.91
C SER A 261 8.57 19.89 24.66
N ALA A 262 8.18 20.42 23.54
CA ALA A 262 8.44 19.83 22.21
C ALA A 262 9.11 20.90 21.33
N VAL A 263 10.14 20.53 20.62
CA VAL A 263 10.89 21.43 19.75
C VAL A 263 10.62 21.02 18.29
N VAL A 264 10.09 21.93 17.50
CA VAL A 264 9.72 21.70 16.09
C VAL A 264 10.47 22.67 15.22
N GLY A 265 11.25 22.17 14.26
CA GLY A 265 11.84 23.02 13.22
C GLY A 265 10.76 23.42 12.22
N ILE A 266 10.43 24.70 12.15
CA ILE A 266 9.34 25.18 11.29
C ILE A 266 9.90 25.93 10.08
N SER A 267 9.79 25.29 8.90
CA SER A 267 10.20 25.89 7.62
C SER A 267 9.09 26.76 7.01
N GLY A 268 7.84 26.51 7.38
CA GLY A 268 6.66 27.09 6.75
C GLY A 268 6.16 26.27 5.54
N GLY A 269 6.77 25.10 5.31
CA GLY A 269 6.29 24.11 4.36
C GLY A 269 5.20 23.21 4.98
N LEU A 270 4.69 22.29 4.18
CA LEU A 270 3.52 21.47 4.55
C LEU A 270 3.84 20.51 5.72
N ASP A 271 4.97 19.81 5.65
CA ASP A 271 5.36 18.79 6.62
C ASP A 271 5.58 19.35 8.02
N SER A 272 6.38 20.43 8.10
CA SER A 272 6.60 21.13 9.37
C SER A 272 5.30 21.74 9.93
N THR A 273 4.38 22.17 9.06
CA THR A 273 3.05 22.62 9.44
C THR A 273 2.24 21.48 10.07
N LEU A 274 2.22 20.32 9.42
CA LEU A 274 1.53 19.12 9.92
C LEU A 274 2.12 18.66 11.27
N ALA A 275 3.44 18.60 11.35
CA ALA A 275 4.14 18.20 12.59
C ALA A 275 3.78 19.13 13.76
N LEU A 276 3.72 20.44 13.51
CA LEU A 276 3.35 21.43 14.53
C LEU A 276 1.89 21.26 14.97
N LEU A 277 0.97 20.99 14.04
CA LEU A 277 -0.45 20.79 14.34
C LEU A 277 -0.67 19.49 15.15
N ILE A 278 0.02 18.42 14.78
CA ILE A 278 0.00 17.15 15.52
C ILE A 278 0.54 17.35 16.93
N THR A 279 1.62 18.12 17.06
CA THR A 279 2.23 18.43 18.38
C THR A 279 1.24 19.21 19.25
N ALA A 280 0.58 20.21 18.70
CA ALA A 280 -0.44 20.99 19.43
C ALA A 280 -1.58 20.07 19.90
N ARG A 281 -2.06 19.16 19.03
CA ARG A 281 -3.12 18.21 19.39
C ARG A 281 -2.67 17.25 20.49
N ALA A 282 -1.42 16.77 20.45
CA ALA A 282 -0.87 15.88 21.49
C ALA A 282 -0.76 16.61 22.84
N PHE A 283 -0.35 17.89 22.82
CA PHE A 283 -0.26 18.75 24.00
C PHE A 283 -1.64 18.98 24.63
N ASP A 284 -2.64 19.30 23.79
CA ASP A 284 -4.03 19.44 24.26
C ASP A 284 -4.51 18.16 24.96
N MET A 285 -4.22 17.00 24.37
CA MET A 285 -4.59 15.68 24.93
C MET A 285 -3.90 15.38 26.27
N LEU A 286 -2.74 16.00 26.53
CA LEU A 286 -1.97 15.82 27.75
C LEU A 286 -2.27 16.90 28.79
N GLY A 287 -3.01 17.95 28.42
CA GLY A 287 -3.23 19.12 29.26
C GLY A 287 -1.97 19.94 29.47
N ILE A 288 -1.01 19.85 28.55
CA ILE A 288 0.23 20.65 28.60
C ILE A 288 -0.01 21.96 27.84
N PRO A 289 0.37 23.12 28.41
CA PRO A 289 0.19 24.39 27.67
C PRO A 289 0.95 24.43 26.35
N ARG A 290 0.30 24.93 25.31
CA ARG A 290 0.90 25.02 23.96
C ARG A 290 2.12 25.97 23.92
N GLU A 291 2.26 26.86 24.89
CA GLU A 291 3.44 27.71 25.06
C GLU A 291 4.73 26.89 25.23
N ASN A 292 4.61 25.64 25.70
CA ASN A 292 5.72 24.72 25.83
C ASN A 292 6.12 24.05 24.51
N ILE A 293 5.41 24.35 23.41
CA ILE A 293 5.83 23.96 22.06
C ILE A 293 6.75 25.07 21.53
N LEU A 294 8.02 24.73 21.33
CA LEU A 294 9.03 25.65 20.82
C LEU A 294 9.15 25.47 19.30
N SER A 295 8.53 26.36 18.55
CA SER A 295 8.61 26.41 17.09
C SER A 295 9.85 27.22 16.70
N VAL A 296 10.83 26.54 16.08
CA VAL A 296 12.12 27.16 15.77
C VAL A 296 12.23 27.42 14.27
N THR A 297 12.30 28.67 13.87
CA THR A 297 12.63 29.03 12.48
C THR A 297 14.13 29.40 12.41
N MET A 298 14.79 28.84 11.40
CA MET A 298 16.25 28.97 11.27
C MET A 298 16.61 29.51 9.88
N PRO A 299 16.44 30.83 9.66
CA PRO A 299 16.77 31.40 8.36
C PRO A 299 18.24 31.19 7.98
N CYS A 300 18.44 30.75 6.72
CA CYS A 300 19.75 30.59 6.11
C CYS A 300 19.67 31.05 4.65
N PHE A 301 20.55 30.57 3.80
CA PHE A 301 20.71 31.07 2.42
C PHE A 301 19.48 30.86 1.52
N GLY A 302 18.70 29.80 1.75
CA GLY A 302 17.54 29.42 0.92
C GLY A 302 16.15 29.80 1.46
N THR A 303 16.06 30.59 2.54
CA THR A 303 14.75 30.91 3.17
C THR A 303 14.04 32.01 2.42
N THR A 304 12.80 31.80 1.99
CA THR A 304 11.97 32.82 1.33
C THR A 304 11.08 33.57 2.34
N ASP A 305 10.72 34.80 2.03
CA ASP A 305 9.84 35.63 2.87
C ASP A 305 8.48 34.96 3.08
N ARG A 306 7.98 34.24 2.06
CA ARG A 306 6.67 33.58 2.11
C ARG A 306 6.66 32.45 3.14
N THR A 307 7.64 31.56 3.08
CA THR A 307 7.73 30.43 4.01
C THR A 307 7.98 30.92 5.43
N TYR A 308 8.83 31.93 5.60
CA TYR A 308 9.07 32.56 6.89
C TYR A 308 7.77 33.11 7.49
N ASN A 309 7.01 33.92 6.73
CA ASN A 309 5.75 34.51 7.21
C ASN A 309 4.70 33.46 7.54
N ASN A 310 4.65 32.36 6.80
CA ASN A 310 3.77 31.22 7.11
C ASN A 310 4.13 30.60 8.47
N ALA A 311 5.41 30.34 8.71
CA ALA A 311 5.90 29.77 9.97
C ALA A 311 5.54 30.66 11.17
N VAL A 312 5.82 31.95 11.07
CA VAL A 312 5.54 32.94 12.13
C VAL A 312 4.04 33.00 12.42
N THR A 313 3.22 33.15 11.36
CA THR A 313 1.77 33.30 11.51
C THR A 313 1.14 32.06 12.12
N LEU A 314 1.55 30.88 11.66
CA LEU A 314 1.03 29.60 12.17
C LEU A 314 1.36 29.41 13.65
N THR A 315 2.62 29.63 14.01
CA THR A 315 3.09 29.48 15.41
C THR A 315 2.28 30.38 16.35
N LYS A 316 2.15 31.66 16.01
CA LYS A 316 1.39 32.62 16.82
C LYS A 316 -0.08 32.23 16.96
N LYS A 317 -0.71 31.78 15.85
CA LYS A 317 -2.14 31.37 15.88
C LYS A 317 -2.38 30.13 16.71
N LEU A 318 -1.41 29.24 16.81
CA LEU A 318 -1.52 28.04 17.64
C LEU A 318 -1.25 28.29 19.13
N GLY A 319 -0.70 29.46 19.46
CA GLY A 319 -0.29 29.77 20.83
C GLY A 319 1.03 29.11 21.23
N ALA A 320 1.83 28.69 20.25
CA ALA A 320 3.15 28.11 20.49
C ALA A 320 4.21 29.21 20.59
N THR A 321 5.32 28.92 21.24
CA THR A 321 6.43 29.87 21.40
C THR A 321 7.30 29.86 20.14
N LEU A 322 7.41 31.01 19.51
CA LEU A 322 8.27 31.20 18.34
C LEU A 322 9.69 31.54 18.77
N ARG A 323 10.67 30.86 18.22
CA ARG A 323 12.08 31.21 18.37
C ARG A 323 12.75 31.29 17.00
N GLU A 324 13.38 32.42 16.72
CA GLU A 324 14.19 32.61 15.53
C GLU A 324 15.66 32.43 15.89
N VAL A 325 16.37 31.62 15.11
CA VAL A 325 17.81 31.40 15.23
C VAL A 325 18.44 31.56 13.86
N ASN A 326 19.09 32.70 13.59
CA ASN A 326 19.78 32.92 12.34
C ASN A 326 21.09 32.10 12.35
N ILE A 327 21.15 31.08 11.51
CA ILE A 327 22.29 30.15 11.48
C ILE A 327 23.33 30.55 10.40
N ARG A 328 23.09 31.62 9.64
CA ARG A 328 23.94 32.00 8.49
C ARG A 328 25.41 32.16 8.88
N LYS A 329 25.69 32.93 9.96
CA LYS A 329 27.05 33.18 10.43
C LYS A 329 27.78 31.85 10.80
N ALA A 330 27.12 31.01 11.53
CA ALA A 330 27.71 29.72 12.00
C ALA A 330 28.01 28.79 10.83
N VAL A 331 27.07 28.70 9.86
CA VAL A 331 27.28 27.89 8.64
C VAL A 331 28.42 28.48 7.78
N SER A 332 28.52 29.81 7.67
CA SER A 332 29.64 30.47 6.95
C SER A 332 30.98 30.13 7.58
N THR A 333 31.08 30.23 8.92
CA THR A 333 32.31 29.84 9.64
C THR A 333 32.65 28.38 9.40
N HIS A 334 31.64 27.49 9.45
CA HIS A 334 31.85 26.06 9.16
C HIS A 334 32.38 25.83 7.74
N PHE A 335 31.86 26.57 6.73
CA PHE A 335 32.37 26.47 5.36
C PHE A 335 33.83 26.92 5.29
N GLU A 336 34.19 28.00 5.99
CA GLU A 336 35.60 28.47 6.10
C GLU A 336 36.49 27.38 6.73
N ASP A 337 36.04 26.77 7.83
CA ASP A 337 36.81 25.75 8.56
C ASP A 337 37.10 24.51 7.72
N ILE A 338 36.15 24.11 6.84
CA ILE A 338 36.32 22.94 5.97
C ILE A 338 36.84 23.27 4.58
N GLY A 339 37.11 24.57 4.29
CA GLY A 339 37.58 25.03 2.99
C GLY A 339 36.58 24.90 1.86
N HIS A 340 35.27 25.00 2.17
CA HIS A 340 34.21 24.88 1.17
C HIS A 340 33.83 26.27 0.64
N ASP A 341 33.79 26.41 -0.69
CA ASP A 341 33.35 27.65 -1.33
C ASP A 341 31.82 27.77 -1.26
N PRO A 342 31.25 28.78 -0.57
CA PRO A 342 29.80 28.96 -0.48
C PRO A 342 29.10 29.18 -1.81
N ALA A 343 29.80 29.51 -2.88
CA ALA A 343 29.23 29.65 -4.22
C ALA A 343 28.93 28.29 -4.88
N ILE A 344 29.50 27.22 -4.34
CA ILE A 344 29.28 25.85 -4.85
C ILE A 344 28.11 25.22 -4.07
N HIS A 345 26.94 25.15 -4.71
CA HIS A 345 25.72 24.60 -4.10
C HIS A 345 25.66 23.08 -4.35
N ASP A 346 26.54 22.34 -3.70
CA ASP A 346 26.65 20.87 -3.79
C ASP A 346 26.05 20.20 -2.54
N VAL A 347 26.23 18.89 -2.43
CA VAL A 347 25.77 18.09 -1.29
C VAL A 347 26.40 18.57 0.04
N THR A 348 27.62 19.12 0.01
CA THR A 348 28.29 19.66 1.21
C THR A 348 27.55 20.90 1.69
N TYR A 349 27.23 21.79 0.77
CA TYR A 349 26.48 23.02 1.04
C TYR A 349 25.11 22.72 1.70
N GLU A 350 24.37 21.75 1.15
CA GLU A 350 23.03 21.39 1.65
C GLU A 350 23.11 20.67 3.00
N ASN A 351 23.95 19.63 3.08
CA ASN A 351 24.05 18.80 4.28
C ASN A 351 24.59 19.55 5.50
N SER A 352 25.51 20.49 5.30
CA SER A 352 26.02 21.32 6.42
C SER A 352 24.91 22.14 7.05
N GLN A 353 24.06 22.76 6.24
CA GLN A 353 22.93 23.53 6.74
C GLN A 353 21.91 22.64 7.47
N ALA A 354 21.61 21.46 6.90
CA ALA A 354 20.67 20.50 7.50
C ALA A 354 21.16 19.99 8.86
N ARG A 355 22.43 19.61 8.94
CA ARG A 355 23.04 19.15 10.21
C ARG A 355 23.05 20.27 11.25
N TYR A 356 23.35 21.49 10.85
CA TYR A 356 23.39 22.64 11.77
C TYR A 356 22.00 22.92 12.34
N ARG A 357 20.95 22.81 11.51
CA ARG A 357 19.56 22.95 12.00
C ARG A 357 19.24 21.89 13.04
N THR A 358 19.60 20.64 12.79
CA THR A 358 19.35 19.53 13.72
C THR A 358 20.10 19.72 15.03
N LEU A 359 21.36 20.17 14.98
CA LEU A 359 22.17 20.49 16.16
C LEU A 359 21.42 21.50 17.06
N ILE A 360 20.96 22.60 16.48
CA ILE A 360 20.22 23.65 17.23
C ILE A 360 18.94 23.09 17.87
N LEU A 361 18.17 22.28 17.12
CA LEU A 361 16.92 21.71 17.62
C LEU A 361 17.18 20.77 18.81
N MET A 362 18.22 19.94 18.73
CA MET A 362 18.58 18.98 19.78
C MET A 362 19.07 19.71 21.06
N ASP A 363 19.92 20.72 20.87
CA ASP A 363 20.41 21.54 22.00
C ASP A 363 19.26 22.29 22.70
N LEU A 364 18.32 22.82 21.92
CA LEU A 364 17.15 23.49 22.49
C LEU A 364 16.25 22.50 23.23
N ALA A 365 16.09 21.27 22.70
CA ALA A 365 15.34 20.22 23.39
C ALA A 365 16.01 19.84 24.72
N ASN A 366 17.33 19.67 24.72
CA ASN A 366 18.09 19.40 25.95
C ASN A 366 17.88 20.52 26.97
N LYS A 367 18.03 21.79 26.53
CA LYS A 367 17.90 22.97 27.39
C LYS A 367 16.50 23.10 28.00
N THR A 368 15.45 22.68 27.29
CA THR A 368 14.06 22.84 27.73
C THR A 368 13.46 21.55 28.30
N ASN A 369 14.27 20.52 28.51
CA ASN A 369 13.83 19.18 28.93
C ASN A 369 12.71 18.67 28.02
N GLY A 370 12.97 18.73 26.72
CA GLY A 370 11.99 18.46 25.67
C GLY A 370 12.41 17.39 24.69
N MET A 371 11.61 17.26 23.66
CA MET A 371 11.82 16.28 22.58
C MET A 371 11.76 16.99 21.22
N VAL A 372 12.68 16.68 20.31
CA VAL A 372 12.61 17.15 18.93
C VAL A 372 11.58 16.33 18.17
N ILE A 373 10.67 17.01 17.49
CA ILE A 373 9.64 16.40 16.65
C ILE A 373 10.12 16.44 15.20
N GLY A 374 10.25 15.26 14.60
CA GLY A 374 10.65 15.15 13.21
C GLY A 374 9.53 15.51 12.24
N THR A 375 9.94 15.99 11.07
CA THR A 375 9.02 16.45 10.01
C THR A 375 9.17 15.64 8.71
N GLY A 376 9.98 14.56 8.73
CA GLY A 376 10.24 13.73 7.55
C GLY A 376 9.04 12.87 7.15
N ASP A 377 8.78 12.76 5.86
CA ASP A 377 7.66 11.99 5.31
C ASP A 377 8.12 10.73 4.57
N MET A 378 7.15 9.94 4.07
CA MET A 378 7.43 8.69 3.36
C MET A 378 8.07 8.93 1.98
N SER A 379 7.76 10.04 1.33
CA SER A 379 8.34 10.37 0.02
C SER A 379 9.83 10.72 0.14
N GLU A 380 10.19 11.47 1.17
CA GLU A 380 11.60 11.76 1.50
C GLU A 380 12.38 10.47 1.76
N LEU A 381 11.79 9.56 2.54
CA LEU A 381 12.41 8.26 2.85
C LEU A 381 12.59 7.41 1.58
N ALA A 382 11.57 7.38 0.71
CA ALA A 382 11.62 6.61 -0.53
C ALA A 382 12.66 7.13 -1.51
N LEU A 383 12.84 8.46 -1.55
CA LEU A 383 13.79 9.13 -2.45
C LEU A 383 15.21 9.24 -1.87
N GLY A 384 15.37 8.94 -0.58
CA GLY A 384 16.62 9.16 0.12
C GLY A 384 16.92 10.64 0.36
N TRP A 385 15.90 11.48 0.43
CA TRP A 385 16.03 12.92 0.68
C TRP A 385 16.07 13.19 2.19
N ALA A 386 17.08 12.61 2.83
CA ALA A 386 17.30 12.83 4.27
C ALA A 386 18.79 12.91 4.52
N THR A 387 19.22 13.93 5.22
CA THR A 387 20.64 14.12 5.54
C THR A 387 21.01 13.24 6.73
N TYR A 388 22.02 12.36 6.50
CA TYR A 388 22.55 11.52 7.58
C TYR A 388 23.12 12.39 8.71
N ASN A 389 22.77 12.05 9.94
CA ASN A 389 23.06 12.84 11.14
C ASN A 389 22.46 14.25 11.09
N GLY A 390 21.39 14.40 10.33
CA GLY A 390 20.59 15.62 10.25
C GLY A 390 19.13 15.29 10.51
N ASP A 391 18.29 15.69 9.59
CA ASP A 391 16.82 15.55 9.67
C ASP A 391 16.33 14.10 9.79
N HIS A 392 17.10 13.12 9.33
CA HIS A 392 16.72 11.70 9.44
C HIS A 392 16.72 11.19 10.91
N MET A 393 17.35 11.92 11.84
CA MET A 393 17.46 11.50 13.26
C MET A 393 16.15 11.68 14.03
N UNK A 394 15.33 12.35 13.53
CA UNK A 394 14.09 12.63 14.21
C UNK A 394 13.15 11.49 14.09
N UNK A 395 12.53 11.31 15.01
CA UNK A 395 11.54 10.30 14.98
C UNK A 395 10.43 10.81 14.13
N UNK A 396 10.31 10.25 13.16
CA UNK A 396 9.34 10.71 12.29
C UNK A 396 8.00 10.38 12.83
N UNK A 397 7.37 11.05 13.06
CA UNK A 397 5.98 11.06 13.37
C UNK A 397 5.13 10.97 12.18
N GLU A 398 5.71 11.10 11.12
CA GLU A 398 4.93 11.14 9.86
C GLU A 398 5.09 9.87 9.00
N ARG A 399 5.66 8.82 9.48
CA ARG A 399 5.80 7.52 8.76
C ARG A 399 4.47 6.87 8.35
N VAL A 400 3.35 7.37 8.86
CA VAL A 400 2.00 6.85 8.55
C VAL A 400 1.36 7.64 7.39
N CYS A 401 1.96 8.77 7.03
CA CYS A 401 1.37 9.68 6.04
C CYS A 401 2.34 9.94 4.89
N SER A 402 1.87 9.77 3.68
CA SER A 402 2.58 10.27 2.50
C SER A 402 2.28 11.77 2.32
N GLU A 403 3.15 12.46 1.62
CA GLU A 403 2.97 13.87 1.26
C GLU A 403 1.62 14.11 0.57
N ASP A 404 1.12 13.12 -0.15
CA ASP A 404 -0.16 13.18 -0.86
C ASP A 404 -1.36 13.25 0.08
N ALA A 405 -1.27 12.67 1.28
CA ALA A 405 -2.35 12.72 2.26
C ALA A 405 -2.38 14.07 3.01
N CYS A 406 -1.26 14.80 3.05
CA CYS A 406 -1.19 16.10 3.72
C CYS A 406 -2.13 17.15 3.14
N PRO A 407 -2.21 17.35 1.80
CA PRO A 407 -3.20 18.27 1.24
C PRO A 407 -4.64 17.89 1.55
N SER A 408 -4.92 16.58 1.66
CA SER A 408 -6.27 16.06 1.96
C SER A 408 -6.70 16.34 3.39
N SER A 409 -5.76 16.39 4.33
CA SER A 409 -6.04 16.74 5.74
C SER A 409 -6.26 18.25 5.95
N CYS A 410 -5.90 19.06 4.97
CA CYS A 410 -6.01 20.51 5.06
C CYS A 410 -7.42 21.06 5.36
N PRO A 411 -8.53 20.50 4.80
CA PRO A 411 -9.87 20.95 5.19
C PRO A 411 -10.21 20.71 6.66
N LEU A 412 -9.75 19.60 7.22
CA LEU A 412 -9.94 19.28 8.66
C LEU A 412 -9.09 20.21 9.53
N LEU A 413 -7.85 20.46 9.08
CA LEU A 413 -6.97 21.42 9.75
C LEU A 413 -7.58 22.83 9.70
N ARG A 414 -8.26 23.20 8.61
CA ARG A 414 -9.05 24.42 8.52
C ARG A 414 -10.16 24.46 9.57
N GLY A 415 -10.89 23.37 9.74
CA GLY A 415 -11.95 23.23 10.74
C GLY A 415 -11.40 23.34 12.17
N TYR A 416 -10.29 22.67 12.44
CA TYR A 416 -9.60 22.72 13.73
C TYR A 416 -9.12 24.15 14.04
N LEU A 417 -8.49 24.81 13.08
CA LEU A 417 -8.01 26.18 13.23
C LEU A 417 -9.14 27.21 13.27
N ARG A 418 -10.28 26.97 12.62
CA ARG A 418 -11.48 27.84 12.70
C ARG A 418 -12.08 27.83 14.09
N ARG A 419 -12.03 26.71 14.81
CA ARG A 419 -12.49 26.65 16.20
C ARG A 419 -11.59 27.42 17.15
N GLN A 420 -10.37 27.76 16.66
CA GLN A 420 -9.36 28.49 17.44
C GLN A 420 -9.17 29.96 16.98
N GLY A 421 -9.99 30.43 16.00
CA GLY A 421 -9.93 31.79 15.48
C GLY A 421 -9.89 31.89 13.94
N PRO A 422 -10.11 33.05 13.33
CA PRO A 422 -10.25 33.17 11.88
C PRO A 422 -8.95 32.84 11.12
N GLY A 423 -9.01 31.77 10.32
CA GLY A 423 -7.84 31.18 9.68
C GLY A 423 -7.67 31.45 8.18
N ARG A 424 -6.92 32.52 7.82
CA ARG A 424 -6.43 32.65 6.44
C ARG A 424 -5.10 31.91 6.20
N CYS A 425 -4.45 31.44 7.25
CA CYS A 425 -3.08 30.90 7.17
C CYS A 425 -3.00 29.54 6.48
N THR A 426 -3.94 28.64 6.80
CA THR A 426 -3.93 27.27 6.23
C THR A 426 -4.31 27.23 4.75
N GLN A 427 -5.04 28.25 4.26
CA GLN A 427 -5.37 28.34 2.84
C GLN A 427 -4.15 28.65 1.96
N ARG A 428 -3.15 29.33 2.53
CA ARG A 428 -1.89 29.64 1.82
C ARG A 428 -0.95 28.44 1.73
N CYS A 429 -0.89 27.62 2.78
CA CYS A 429 -0.04 26.41 2.78
C CYS A 429 -0.53 25.34 1.79
N SER A 430 -1.86 25.25 1.59
CA SER A 430 -2.46 24.22 0.73
C SER A 430 -2.47 24.53 -0.77
N ARG A 431 -2.14 25.77 -1.16
CA ARG A 431 -2.18 26.16 -2.58
C ARG A 431 -0.92 25.77 -3.39
N TYR A 432 0.12 25.31 -2.71
CA TYR A 432 1.38 24.97 -3.38
C TYR A 432 1.85 23.59 -2.91
N PRO A 433 1.49 22.54 -3.63
CA PRO A 433 2.04 21.23 -3.33
C PRO A 433 3.53 21.18 -3.67
N GLY A 434 4.32 20.87 -2.68
CA GLY A 434 5.66 20.39 -2.89
C GLY A 434 6.72 21.39 -3.34
N GLU A 435 6.94 22.45 -2.58
CA GLU A 435 8.28 23.02 -2.60
C GLU A 435 9.19 22.10 -1.77
N PRO A 436 10.25 21.55 -2.37
CA PRO A 436 11.27 20.88 -1.55
C PRO A 436 11.79 21.88 -0.51
N GLY A 437 12.16 21.38 0.65
CA GLY A 437 12.64 22.24 1.75
C GLY A 437 13.68 23.25 1.30
N ALA A 438 14.00 24.19 2.16
CA ALA A 438 14.73 25.44 1.88
C ALA A 438 15.98 25.33 0.99
N SER A 439 16.52 24.14 0.78
CA SER A 439 17.70 23.91 -0.07
C SER A 439 17.42 24.02 -1.58
N ALA A 440 16.17 23.86 -2.01
CA ALA A 440 15.84 23.89 -3.44
C ALA A 440 15.48 25.30 -3.97
N ALA A 441 15.38 26.29 -3.10
CA ALA A 441 15.00 27.65 -3.47
C ALA A 441 16.17 28.52 -3.95
N GLY A 442 17.39 27.99 -3.93
CA GLY A 442 18.59 28.72 -4.33
C GLY A 442 18.82 28.72 -5.83
N GLY A 443 18.50 29.78 -6.49
CA GLY A 443 19.12 30.14 -7.76
C GLY A 443 18.49 29.64 -9.06
N ARG A 444 17.17 29.58 -9.15
CA ARG A 444 16.53 29.45 -10.46
C ARG A 444 15.63 30.66 -10.75
N LYS A 445 16.26 31.65 -11.34
CA LYS A 445 15.52 32.66 -12.11
C LYS A 445 15.18 31.99 -13.45
N ASP A 446 13.93 32.09 -13.82
CA ASP A 446 13.41 31.74 -15.14
C ASP A 446 13.34 30.25 -15.49
N LEU A 447 12.46 29.52 -14.81
CA LEU A 447 11.91 28.30 -15.37
C LEU A 447 10.51 28.60 -15.94
N PRO A 448 10.19 28.09 -17.13
CA PRO A 448 8.84 28.24 -17.69
C PRO A 448 7.79 27.67 -16.74
N GLU A 449 6.64 28.30 -16.67
CA GLU A 449 5.52 27.94 -15.77
C GLU A 449 5.06 26.47 -15.90
N ASP A 450 5.38 25.82 -17.00
CA ASP A 450 4.94 24.46 -17.32
C ASP A 450 5.89 23.34 -16.84
N GLY A 451 7.04 23.66 -16.30
CA GLY A 451 8.07 22.70 -15.93
C GLY A 451 8.37 22.56 -14.44
N GLY A 452 7.47 23.03 -13.61
CA GLY A 452 7.70 23.17 -12.18
C GLY A 452 7.79 21.86 -11.37
N PRO A 453 8.12 21.97 -10.09
CA PRO A 453 8.37 20.83 -9.17
C PRO A 453 7.24 19.82 -9.08
N GLY A 454 6.04 20.17 -9.52
CA GLY A 454 4.89 19.27 -9.51
C GLY A 454 5.07 18.01 -10.35
N ARG A 455 5.88 18.04 -11.39
CA ARG A 455 6.16 16.85 -12.22
C ARG A 455 7.09 15.86 -11.52
N THR A 456 8.08 16.38 -10.83
CA THR A 456 9.02 15.56 -10.04
C THR A 456 8.29 14.86 -8.88
N LEU A 457 7.39 15.57 -8.23
CA LEU A 457 6.58 15.03 -7.12
C LEU A 457 5.57 13.99 -7.60
N ARG A 458 4.98 14.16 -8.80
CA ARG A 458 4.09 13.14 -9.35
C ARG A 458 4.83 11.83 -9.63
N ALA A 459 6.05 11.91 -10.15
CA ALA A 459 6.89 10.73 -10.34
C ALA A 459 7.25 10.09 -8.99
N SER A 460 7.55 10.89 -7.96
CA SER A 460 7.88 10.39 -6.62
C SER A 460 6.69 9.71 -5.92
N ARG A 461 5.45 10.06 -6.26
CA ARG A 461 4.25 9.43 -5.69
C ARG A 461 4.11 7.95 -6.05
N PHE A 462 4.57 7.57 -7.23
CA PHE A 462 4.48 6.19 -7.70
C PHE A 462 5.69 5.34 -7.32
N LEU A 463 6.82 5.96 -7.04
CA LEU A 463 8.05 5.23 -6.68
C LEU A 463 7.87 4.34 -5.44
N PRO A 464 7.23 4.78 -4.35
CA PRO A 464 6.98 3.88 -3.21
C PRO A 464 6.09 2.68 -3.54
N LEU A 465 5.14 2.85 -4.45
CA LEU A 465 4.26 1.75 -4.89
C LEU A 465 5.00 0.74 -5.74
N LEU A 466 5.94 1.21 -6.57
CA LEU A 466 6.74 0.34 -7.43
C LEU A 466 7.86 -0.37 -6.65
N TYR A 467 8.42 0.29 -5.64
CA TYR A 467 9.60 -0.21 -4.92
C TYR A 467 9.33 -0.88 -3.59
N SER A 468 8.12 -0.80 -3.07
CA SER A 468 7.73 -1.54 -1.87
C SER A 468 7.14 -2.88 -2.28
N PRO A 469 7.75 -3.92 -2.11
CA PRO A 469 9.07 -4.54 -1.97
C PRO A 469 9.49 -5.36 -3.20
N LEU A 470 9.48 -4.74 -4.37
CA LEU A 470 9.95 -5.41 -5.58
C LEU A 470 11.47 -5.61 -5.53
N ARG A 471 11.88 -6.83 -5.34
CA ARG A 471 13.18 -7.26 -5.87
C ARG A 471 13.02 -7.35 -7.39
N LEU A 472 13.37 -6.30 -8.09
CA LEU A 472 13.59 -6.44 -9.51
C LEU A 472 14.80 -7.36 -9.68
N SER A 473 14.56 -8.57 -10.16
CA SER A 473 15.64 -9.40 -10.62
C SER A 473 16.35 -8.63 -11.74
N SER A 474 17.65 -8.58 -11.66
CA SER A 474 18.48 -7.89 -12.63
C SER A 474 18.18 -8.35 -14.06
N GLY A 475 17.58 -7.52 -14.85
CA GLY A 475 17.74 -7.58 -16.28
C GLY A 475 16.60 -7.92 -17.21
N GLU A 476 15.43 -8.30 -16.73
CA GLU A 476 14.33 -8.59 -17.66
C GLU A 476 12.98 -8.26 -17.02
N ASP A 477 12.16 -7.58 -17.80
CA ASP A 477 10.74 -7.29 -17.59
C ASP A 477 10.38 -6.08 -16.72
N LEU A 478 10.20 -4.96 -17.40
CA LEU A 478 9.45 -3.81 -16.94
C LEU A 478 8.09 -3.64 -17.66
N PRO A 479 7.32 -4.70 -18.01
CA PRO A 479 6.06 -4.45 -18.71
C PRO A 479 4.95 -3.85 -17.83
N PRO A 480 4.69 -4.31 -16.58
CA PRO A 480 3.57 -3.77 -15.81
C PRO A 480 3.78 -2.34 -15.31
N GLY A 481 5.04 -1.94 -15.11
CA GLY A 481 5.38 -0.59 -14.64
C GLY A 481 5.23 0.48 -15.71
N GLU A 482 5.60 0.17 -16.95
CA GLU A 482 5.47 1.11 -18.06
C GLU A 482 3.99 1.43 -18.36
N ASP A 483 3.13 0.44 -18.35
CA ASP A 483 1.71 0.64 -18.60
C ASP A 483 1.02 1.42 -17.47
N ARG A 484 1.47 1.24 -16.23
CA ARG A 484 0.97 2.03 -15.10
C ARG A 484 1.31 3.51 -15.24
N PHE A 485 2.47 3.82 -15.82
CA PHE A 485 2.89 5.20 -16.05
C PHE A 485 2.28 5.83 -17.30
N ARG A 486 1.92 5.03 -18.33
CA ARG A 486 1.37 5.54 -19.59
C ARG A 486 0.05 6.31 -19.42
N GLY A 487 -0.78 5.93 -18.47
CA GLY A 487 -2.05 6.59 -18.21
C GLY A 487 -1.96 7.94 -17.49
N SER A 488 -0.83 8.23 -16.85
CA SER A 488 -0.67 9.45 -16.04
C SER A 488 0.39 10.42 -16.57
N LEU A 489 1.24 9.99 -17.50
CA LEU A 489 2.29 10.81 -18.08
C LEU A 489 1.80 11.48 -19.38
N ARG A 490 1.91 12.78 -19.46
CA ARG A 490 1.53 13.58 -20.63
C ARG A 490 2.75 13.82 -21.53
N GLY A 491 2.96 12.94 -22.49
CA GLY A 491 3.88 13.15 -23.60
C GLY A 491 5.34 12.77 -23.38
N GLN A 492 6.17 12.98 -24.41
CA GLN A 492 7.58 12.55 -24.47
C GLN A 492 8.49 13.20 -23.39
N GLY A 493 8.13 14.37 -22.90
CA GLY A 493 8.91 15.08 -21.87
C GLY A 493 8.92 14.36 -20.52
N ASP A 494 7.81 13.70 -20.18
CA ASP A 494 7.67 13.02 -18.88
C ASP A 494 8.46 11.69 -18.84
N LEU A 495 8.58 11.02 -19.99
CA LEU A 495 9.42 9.83 -20.13
C LEU A 495 10.92 10.17 -19.96
N GLN A 496 11.33 11.36 -20.38
CA GLN A 496 12.71 11.81 -20.20
C GLN A 496 13.03 12.07 -18.71
N VAL A 497 12.07 12.63 -17.95
CA VAL A 497 12.23 12.85 -16.50
C VAL A 497 12.40 11.51 -15.78
N VAL A 498 11.62 10.49 -16.16
CA VAL A 498 11.74 9.14 -15.58
C VAL A 498 13.10 8.52 -15.92
N LYS A 499 13.61 8.71 -17.15
CA LYS A 499 14.93 8.21 -17.56
C LYS A 499 16.10 8.86 -16.81
N TYR A 500 15.94 10.11 -16.37
CA TYR A 500 16.97 10.82 -15.59
C TYR A 500 16.91 10.53 -14.09
N LEU A 501 15.73 10.25 -13.56
CA LEU A 501 15.55 9.99 -12.12
C LEU A 501 15.78 8.53 -11.73
N LEU A 502 15.38 7.58 -12.57
CA LEU A 502 15.47 6.16 -12.26
C LEU A 502 16.91 5.63 -12.07
N PRO A 503 17.92 5.98 -12.88
CA PRO A 503 19.25 5.40 -12.67
C PRO A 503 19.91 5.75 -11.33
N PRO A 504 19.88 6.97 -10.83
CA PRO A 504 20.47 7.26 -9.51
C PRO A 504 19.70 6.61 -8.36
N VAL A 505 18.38 6.62 -8.42
CA VAL A 505 17.51 6.02 -7.39
C VAL A 505 17.67 4.49 -7.39
N LEU A 506 17.74 3.88 -8.57
CA LEU A 506 18.00 2.44 -8.71
C LEU A 506 19.39 2.06 -8.20
N ARG A 507 20.41 2.86 -8.48
CA ARG A 507 21.76 2.61 -7.97
C ARG A 507 21.79 2.68 -6.43
N THR A 508 21.15 3.65 -5.84
CA THR A 508 21.11 3.82 -4.38
C THR A 508 20.29 2.71 -3.71
N ALA A 509 19.12 2.39 -4.27
CA ALA A 509 18.25 1.34 -3.73
C ALA A 509 18.87 -0.05 -3.91
N VAL A 510 19.49 -0.32 -5.06
CA VAL A 510 20.15 -1.61 -5.34
C VAL A 510 21.40 -1.77 -4.46
N GLN A 511 22.17 -0.71 -4.24
CA GLN A 511 23.32 -0.74 -3.33
C GLN A 511 22.92 -0.98 -1.88
N ALA A 512 21.73 -0.54 -1.48
CA ALA A 512 21.21 -0.76 -0.12
C ALA A 512 20.68 -2.18 0.11
N PHE A 513 20.38 -2.94 -0.96
CA PHE A 513 19.72 -4.25 -0.85
C PHE A 513 20.52 -5.44 -1.41
N LEU A 514 21.71 -5.21 -1.95
CA LEU A 514 22.56 -6.32 -2.42
C LEU A 514 23.33 -6.94 -1.24
N PRO A 515 23.28 -8.26 -1.06
CA PRO A 515 24.13 -8.90 -0.07
C PRO A 515 25.61 -8.77 -0.47
N ALA A 516 26.46 -8.55 0.52
CA ALA A 516 27.91 -8.39 0.37
C ALA A 516 28.53 -9.68 -0.22
N GLY A 517 28.75 -9.71 -1.52
CA GLY A 517 29.25 -10.90 -2.21
C GLY A 517 29.99 -10.70 -3.53
N ARG A 518 30.33 -9.47 -3.92
CA ARG A 518 31.22 -9.24 -5.06
C ARG A 518 32.15 -8.05 -4.84
N PRO A 519 33.44 -8.15 -5.26
CA PRO A 519 34.41 -7.12 -4.95
C PRO A 519 34.37 -5.99 -5.97
N GLU A 520 33.67 -4.94 -5.68
CA GLU A 520 33.83 -3.59 -6.22
C GLU A 520 32.86 -2.65 -5.55
N GLY A 521 33.38 -1.79 -4.68
CA GLY A 521 32.63 -0.71 -4.05
C GLY A 521 32.20 -0.95 -2.59
N ARG A 522 33.19 -0.88 -1.68
CA ARG A 522 32.88 -0.88 -0.23
C ARG A 522 32.20 0.40 0.19
N ILE A 523 30.93 0.29 0.57
CA ILE A 523 30.33 1.24 1.50
C ILE A 523 29.96 0.42 2.74
N CYS A 524 30.70 0.65 3.82
CA CYS A 524 30.43 -0.01 5.10
C CYS A 524 29.21 0.61 5.76
N CYS A 525 28.06 -0.01 5.64
CA CYS A 525 26.93 0.23 6.54
C CYS A 525 26.96 -0.91 7.58
N GLY A 526 27.58 -0.66 8.70
CA GLY A 526 27.59 -1.59 9.82
C GLY A 526 26.21 -1.63 10.49
N PHE A 527 25.47 -2.67 10.24
CA PHE A 527 24.37 -3.05 11.13
C PHE A 527 24.86 -4.22 11.98
N SER A 528 25.00 -4.01 13.26
CA SER A 528 25.24 -5.12 14.20
C SER A 528 23.90 -5.81 14.46
N GLU A 529 23.88 -7.10 14.20
CA GLU A 529 22.78 -7.96 14.64
C GLU A 529 22.82 -8.06 16.18
N ARG A 530 21.73 -7.61 16.81
CA ARG A 530 21.22 -8.07 18.11
C ARG A 530 19.74 -7.78 18.20
#